data_5830fddb08a3a25193bd6372560abf67
#
_entry.id   5830fddb08a3a25193bd6372560abf67
#
_cell.length_a   1.000
_cell.length_b   1.000
_cell.length_c   1.000
_cell.angle_alpha   90.00
_cell.angle_beta   90.00
_cell.angle_gamma   90.00
#
_symmetry.space_group_name_H-M   'P 1'
#
loop_
_entity.id
_entity.type
_entity.pdbx_description
1 polymer ?
#
loop_
_entity_poly.entity_id
_entity_poly.type
_entity_poly.pdbx_seq_one_letter_code
_entity_poly.pdbx_strand_id
1 'polypeptide(L)'
;MEFTIDNTKVFSVDTGEKFNEKNPSVILLHGSGQSHVVWSLTTQFLSGENYNVFTLDLPGHGNSEGASLKSIEDMALWLNKVIEHLGIKQLSIVAHSQGCLIALEYANKFPKNLQKIVFVAGSYEIPVNKSLIDLALSGDMESLNLMMKWGYEKSKQFIGGNPLQKILNSPREVREVLAVDLIACNNYKNGLNAVKKIT
;
A
#
# COMPACT_ATOMS: atom_id res chain seq x y z
N MET A 1 2.64 -15.51 4.51
CA MET A 1 1.77 -16.43 3.73
C MET A 1 1.72 -16.06 2.26
N GLU A 2 1.38 -17.03 1.39
CA GLU A 2 1.13 -16.80 -0.02
C GLU A 2 -0.24 -17.39 -0.39
N PHE A 3 -0.98 -16.72 -1.26
CA PHE A 3 -2.26 -17.16 -1.80
C PHE A 3 -2.46 -16.59 -3.21
N THR A 4 -3.56 -16.95 -3.88
CA THR A 4 -3.78 -16.56 -5.28
C THR A 4 -5.07 -15.77 -5.44
N ILE A 5 -4.99 -14.63 -6.13
CA ILE A 5 -6.12 -13.79 -6.56
C ILE A 5 -6.03 -13.66 -8.09
N ASP A 6 -7.10 -13.98 -8.80
CA ASP A 6 -7.15 -13.91 -10.27
C ASP A 6 -5.96 -14.65 -10.95
N ASN A 7 -5.61 -15.84 -10.47
CA ASN A 7 -4.47 -16.65 -10.90
C ASN A 7 -3.09 -15.99 -10.71
N THR A 8 -2.99 -14.97 -9.88
CA THR A 8 -1.74 -14.24 -9.59
C THR A 8 -1.40 -14.42 -8.12
N LYS A 9 -0.13 -14.73 -7.83
CA LYS A 9 0.36 -14.89 -6.46
C LYS A 9 0.35 -13.58 -5.72
N VAL A 10 -0.23 -13.59 -4.53
CA VAL A 10 -0.22 -12.50 -3.56
C VAL A 10 0.60 -12.91 -2.36
N PHE A 11 1.49 -12.04 -1.94
CA PHE A 11 2.28 -12.18 -0.72
C PHE A 11 1.75 -11.30 0.40
N SER A 12 1.67 -11.86 1.59
CA SER A 12 1.39 -11.14 2.84
C SER A 12 2.30 -11.66 3.94
N VAL A 13 2.84 -10.77 4.74
CA VAL A 13 3.34 -11.15 6.06
C VAL A 13 2.12 -11.26 6.98
N ASP A 14 2.05 -12.37 7.68
CA ASP A 14 1.06 -12.61 8.75
C ASP A 14 1.77 -12.74 10.10
N THR A 15 1.00 -12.93 11.13
CA THR A 15 1.53 -13.09 12.51
C THR A 15 2.19 -14.45 12.76
N GLY A 16 2.14 -15.38 11.80
CA GLY A 16 2.55 -16.77 11.97
C GLY A 16 1.59 -17.60 12.83
N GLU A 17 0.59 -16.97 13.44
CA GLU A 17 -0.48 -17.63 14.17
C GLU A 17 -1.61 -18.06 13.21
N LYS A 18 -2.34 -19.10 13.58
CA LYS A 18 -3.52 -19.50 12.79
C LYS A 18 -4.57 -18.40 12.84
N PHE A 19 -5.14 -18.08 11.67
CA PHE A 19 -6.29 -17.19 11.56
C PHE A 19 -7.38 -17.58 12.55
N ASN A 20 -7.81 -16.62 13.36
CA ASN A 20 -8.87 -16.81 14.36
C ASN A 20 -10.06 -15.90 14.00
N GLU A 21 -11.18 -16.49 13.59
CA GLU A 21 -12.39 -15.75 13.20
C GLU A 21 -12.95 -14.83 14.31
N LYS A 22 -12.57 -15.06 15.56
CA LYS A 22 -13.01 -14.24 16.71
C LYS A 22 -12.19 -12.97 16.88
N ASN A 23 -10.97 -12.95 16.31
CA ASN A 23 -10.08 -11.81 16.40
C ASN A 23 -10.40 -10.81 15.28
N PRO A 24 -10.37 -9.49 15.56
CA PRO A 24 -10.47 -8.48 14.52
C PRO A 24 -9.25 -8.56 13.60
N SER A 25 -9.45 -8.27 12.33
CA SER A 25 -8.37 -8.28 11.34
C SER A 25 -7.86 -6.88 11.04
N VAL A 26 -6.54 -6.76 10.88
CA VAL A 26 -5.86 -5.54 10.48
C VAL A 26 -5.09 -5.79 9.19
N ILE A 27 -5.40 -5.00 8.16
CA ILE A 27 -4.63 -4.96 6.90
C ILE A 27 -3.71 -3.74 6.92
N LEU A 28 -2.42 -3.95 6.61
CA LEU A 28 -1.42 -2.92 6.47
C LEU A 28 -1.12 -2.72 4.98
N LEU A 29 -1.35 -1.49 4.47
CA LEU A 29 -1.14 -1.11 3.07
C LEU A 29 0.03 -0.14 2.94
N HIS A 30 1.01 -0.51 2.13
CA HIS A 30 2.19 0.33 1.86
C HIS A 30 1.89 1.47 0.87
N GLY A 31 2.84 2.38 0.69
CA GLY A 31 2.81 3.49 -0.26
C GLY A 31 3.46 3.17 -1.60
N SER A 32 3.50 4.16 -2.50
CA SER A 32 4.04 4.05 -3.85
C SER A 32 5.47 3.51 -3.88
N GLY A 33 5.71 2.48 -4.70
CA GLY A 33 7.00 1.83 -4.88
C GLY A 33 7.54 1.12 -3.64
N GLN A 34 6.73 0.91 -2.60
CA GLN A 34 7.12 0.25 -1.35
C GLN A 34 6.69 -1.23 -1.34
N SER A 35 6.79 -1.87 -0.18
CA SER A 35 6.34 -3.25 0.07
C SER A 35 6.01 -3.42 1.56
N HIS A 36 5.61 -4.64 1.94
CA HIS A 36 5.40 -5.03 3.34
C HIS A 36 6.52 -4.61 4.30
N VAL A 37 7.75 -4.46 3.80
CA VAL A 37 8.94 -4.14 4.62
C VAL A 37 8.76 -2.86 5.45
N VAL A 38 8.01 -1.86 4.95
CA VAL A 38 7.78 -0.60 5.68
C VAL A 38 6.96 -0.79 6.95
N TRP A 39 6.26 -1.90 7.07
CA TRP A 39 5.40 -2.23 8.20
C TRP A 39 6.02 -3.24 9.19
N SER A 40 7.27 -3.69 8.98
CA SER A 40 7.87 -4.80 9.73
C SER A 40 7.73 -4.65 11.25
N LEU A 41 8.03 -3.47 11.81
CA LEU A 41 7.91 -3.21 13.25
C LEU A 41 6.45 -3.15 13.71
N THR A 42 5.56 -2.57 12.89
CA THR A 42 4.12 -2.50 13.20
C THR A 42 3.50 -3.89 13.18
N THR A 43 3.84 -4.71 12.18
CA THR A 43 3.41 -6.11 12.10
C THR A 43 3.84 -6.89 13.33
N GLN A 44 5.11 -6.78 13.73
CA GLN A 44 5.64 -7.44 14.91
C GLN A 44 4.92 -6.99 16.20
N PHE A 45 4.65 -5.70 16.35
CA PHE A 45 3.91 -5.18 17.52
C PHE A 45 2.50 -5.74 17.57
N LEU A 46 1.74 -5.63 16.47
CA LEU A 46 0.34 -6.08 16.41
C LEU A 46 0.19 -7.59 16.54
N SER A 47 1.22 -8.37 16.19
CA SER A 47 1.23 -9.83 16.37
C SER A 47 1.03 -10.26 17.82
N GLY A 48 1.44 -9.43 18.80
CA GLY A 48 1.26 -9.71 20.23
C GLY A 48 -0.11 -9.31 20.79
N GLU A 49 -1.01 -8.72 20.00
CA GLU A 49 -2.21 -8.00 20.49
C GLU A 49 -3.55 -8.67 20.10
N ASN A 50 -3.58 -9.95 19.84
CA ASN A 50 -4.79 -10.70 19.46
C ASN A 50 -5.51 -10.18 18.20
N TYR A 51 -4.77 -9.68 17.21
CA TYR A 51 -5.27 -9.36 15.87
C TYR A 51 -4.87 -10.42 14.86
N ASN A 52 -5.71 -10.63 13.84
CA ASN A 52 -5.25 -11.23 12.59
C ASN A 52 -4.60 -10.13 11.76
N VAL A 53 -3.27 -10.14 11.60
CA VAL A 53 -2.54 -9.09 10.88
C VAL A 53 -2.14 -9.58 9.51
N PHE A 54 -2.43 -8.79 8.48
CA PHE A 54 -2.06 -9.06 7.09
C PHE A 54 -1.32 -7.85 6.52
N THR A 55 -0.05 -8.01 6.26
CA THR A 55 0.79 -6.96 5.66
C THR A 55 0.99 -7.29 4.20
N LEU A 56 0.19 -6.67 3.34
CA LEU A 56 0.09 -7.02 1.94
C LEU A 56 1.19 -6.35 1.09
N ASP A 57 1.71 -7.10 0.12
CA ASP A 57 2.33 -6.53 -1.07
C ASP A 57 1.27 -6.37 -2.16
N LEU A 58 1.13 -5.16 -2.72
CA LEU A 58 0.27 -4.91 -3.86
C LEU A 58 0.77 -5.68 -5.11
N PRO A 59 -0.07 -5.94 -6.12
CA PRO A 59 0.37 -6.57 -7.38
C PRO A 59 1.57 -5.85 -7.99
N GLY A 60 2.60 -6.61 -8.37
CA GLY A 60 3.85 -6.08 -8.91
C GLY A 60 4.83 -5.51 -7.88
N HIS A 61 4.51 -5.58 -6.58
CA HIS A 61 5.35 -5.08 -5.49
C HIS A 61 5.91 -6.21 -4.65
N GLY A 62 7.09 -5.98 -4.08
CA GLY A 62 7.72 -6.88 -3.13
C GLY A 62 7.78 -8.32 -3.64
N ASN A 63 7.09 -9.23 -2.94
CA ASN A 63 7.02 -10.65 -3.27
C ASN A 63 5.70 -11.06 -3.98
N SER A 64 4.79 -10.10 -4.22
CA SER A 64 3.58 -10.32 -5.01
C SER A 64 3.90 -10.30 -6.51
N GLU A 65 3.27 -11.20 -7.25
CA GLU A 65 3.42 -11.30 -8.72
C GLU A 65 2.45 -10.36 -9.46
N GLY A 66 2.55 -10.39 -10.79
CA GLY A 66 1.70 -9.62 -11.71
C GLY A 66 2.26 -8.24 -12.02
N ALA A 67 1.47 -7.45 -12.74
CA ALA A 67 1.79 -6.07 -13.05
C ALA A 67 1.15 -5.12 -12.03
N SER A 68 1.80 -3.97 -11.77
CA SER A 68 1.23 -2.91 -10.94
C SER A 68 -0.11 -2.43 -11.50
N LEU A 69 -1.10 -2.26 -10.65
CA LEU A 69 -2.42 -1.77 -11.01
C LEU A 69 -2.37 -0.26 -11.32
N LYS A 70 -3.09 0.14 -12.37
CA LYS A 70 -2.94 1.49 -12.96
C LYS A 70 -3.84 2.56 -12.34
N SER A 71 -4.77 2.18 -11.47
CA SER A 71 -5.68 3.12 -10.81
C SER A 71 -5.91 2.74 -9.33
N ILE A 72 -6.21 3.74 -8.52
CA ILE A 72 -6.60 3.53 -7.11
C ILE A 72 -7.88 2.72 -7.03
N GLU A 73 -8.79 2.91 -7.97
CA GLU A 73 -10.06 2.18 -8.08
C GLU A 73 -9.83 0.68 -8.30
N ASP A 74 -8.88 0.29 -9.18
CA ASP A 74 -8.53 -1.12 -9.41
C ASP A 74 -7.82 -1.72 -8.21
N MET A 75 -6.96 -0.95 -7.53
CA MET A 75 -6.30 -1.39 -6.30
C MET A 75 -7.33 -1.65 -5.18
N ALA A 76 -8.36 -0.80 -5.05
CA ALA A 76 -9.43 -1.01 -4.09
C ALA A 76 -10.31 -2.24 -4.42
N LEU A 77 -10.59 -2.48 -5.71
CA LEU A 77 -11.28 -3.69 -6.17
C LEU A 77 -10.46 -4.96 -5.88
N TRP A 78 -9.15 -4.90 -6.15
CA TRP A 78 -8.24 -6.00 -5.82
C TRP A 78 -8.21 -6.26 -4.31
N LEU A 79 -8.11 -5.22 -3.49
CA LEU A 79 -8.15 -5.33 -2.03
C LEU A 79 -9.43 -6.01 -1.55
N ASN A 80 -10.59 -5.69 -2.15
CA ASN A 80 -11.84 -6.37 -1.81
C ASN A 80 -11.78 -7.88 -2.08
N LYS A 81 -11.20 -8.30 -3.23
CA LYS A 81 -11.01 -9.73 -3.53
C LYS A 81 -10.11 -10.42 -2.50
N VAL A 82 -9.05 -9.74 -2.05
CA VAL A 82 -8.17 -10.26 -0.97
C VAL A 82 -8.97 -10.45 0.32
N ILE A 83 -9.77 -9.47 0.73
CA ILE A 83 -10.57 -9.51 1.95
C ILE A 83 -11.62 -10.62 1.90
N GLU A 84 -12.27 -10.80 0.76
CA GLU A 84 -13.22 -11.89 0.52
C GLU A 84 -12.53 -13.26 0.57
N HIS A 85 -11.36 -13.40 -0.08
CA HIS A 85 -10.56 -14.63 -0.07
C HIS A 85 -10.14 -15.05 1.35
N LEU A 86 -9.73 -14.06 2.16
CA LEU A 86 -9.32 -14.27 3.55
C LEU A 86 -10.50 -14.46 4.52
N GLY A 87 -11.74 -14.27 4.07
CA GLY A 87 -12.95 -14.44 4.89
C GLY A 87 -13.07 -13.42 6.02
N ILE A 88 -12.48 -12.22 5.87
CA ILE A 88 -12.43 -11.20 6.91
C ILE A 88 -13.82 -10.58 7.13
N LYS A 89 -14.33 -10.62 8.37
CA LYS A 89 -15.64 -10.08 8.75
C LYS A 89 -15.57 -8.77 9.54
N GLN A 90 -14.46 -8.53 10.24
CA GLN A 90 -14.21 -7.29 11.01
C GLN A 90 -12.84 -6.77 10.59
N LEU A 91 -12.83 -5.69 9.82
CA LEU A 91 -11.65 -5.14 9.18
C LEU A 91 -11.27 -3.78 9.74
N SER A 92 -10.02 -3.61 10.10
CA SER A 92 -9.38 -2.30 10.20
C SER A 92 -8.26 -2.20 9.16
N ILE A 93 -8.06 -1.02 8.58
CA ILE A 93 -7.00 -0.77 7.60
C ILE A 93 -6.06 0.29 8.16
N VAL A 94 -4.76 -0.01 8.19
CA VAL A 94 -3.70 0.98 8.44
C VAL A 94 -2.97 1.19 7.13
N ALA A 95 -2.95 2.40 6.65
CA ALA A 95 -2.52 2.72 5.30
C ALA A 95 -1.51 3.87 5.28
N HIS A 96 -0.46 3.74 4.46
CA HIS A 96 0.57 4.75 4.27
C HIS A 96 0.50 5.36 2.88
N SER A 97 0.53 6.69 2.79
CA SER A 97 0.65 7.43 1.51
C SER A 97 -0.39 6.97 0.47
N GLN A 98 0.00 6.39 -0.68
CA GLN A 98 -0.89 5.80 -1.69
C GLN A 98 -1.90 4.82 -1.07
N GLY A 99 -1.46 4.00 -0.11
CA GLY A 99 -2.35 3.07 0.60
C GLY A 99 -3.56 3.77 1.22
N CYS A 100 -3.43 5.06 1.63
CA CYS A 100 -4.54 5.85 2.15
C CYS A 100 -5.62 6.09 1.09
N LEU A 101 -5.23 6.35 -0.16
CA LEU A 101 -6.19 6.51 -1.26
C LEU A 101 -6.91 5.19 -1.56
N ILE A 102 -6.18 4.07 -1.51
CA ILE A 102 -6.74 2.72 -1.68
C ILE A 102 -7.76 2.42 -0.57
N ALA A 103 -7.40 2.65 0.69
CA ALA A 103 -8.27 2.44 1.83
C ALA A 103 -9.51 3.32 1.77
N LEU A 104 -9.37 4.57 1.33
CA LEU A 104 -10.47 5.52 1.16
C LEU A 104 -11.44 5.06 0.07
N GLU A 105 -10.92 4.66 -1.10
CA GLU A 105 -11.76 4.16 -2.19
C GLU A 105 -12.40 2.82 -1.84
N TYR A 106 -11.70 1.95 -1.10
CA TYR A 106 -12.28 0.73 -0.54
C TYR A 106 -13.48 1.05 0.38
N ALA A 107 -13.32 1.97 1.32
CA ALA A 107 -14.39 2.37 2.22
C ALA A 107 -15.60 2.96 1.49
N ASN A 108 -15.36 3.72 0.42
CA ASN A 108 -16.41 4.26 -0.42
C ASN A 108 -17.24 3.18 -1.13
N LYS A 109 -16.60 2.09 -1.58
CA LYS A 109 -17.24 1.01 -2.35
C LYS A 109 -17.72 -0.16 -1.52
N PHE A 110 -16.98 -0.53 -0.47
CA PHE A 110 -17.14 -1.78 0.29
C PHE A 110 -17.18 -1.56 1.82
N PRO A 111 -18.04 -0.69 2.36
CA PRO A 111 -18.00 -0.30 3.78
C PRO A 111 -18.44 -1.40 4.76
N LYS A 112 -19.09 -2.47 4.28
CA LYS A 112 -19.86 -3.42 5.12
C LYS A 112 -19.07 -4.02 6.29
N ASN A 113 -17.81 -4.41 6.08
CA ASN A 113 -16.98 -5.08 7.08
C ASN A 113 -15.94 -4.16 7.71
N LEU A 114 -15.87 -2.92 7.24
CA LEU A 114 -14.86 -1.95 7.65
C LEU A 114 -15.25 -1.30 8.98
N GLN A 115 -14.34 -1.36 9.95
CA GLN A 115 -14.52 -0.78 11.29
C GLN A 115 -13.76 0.54 11.42
N LYS A 116 -12.51 0.56 11.00
CA LYS A 116 -11.62 1.72 11.16
C LYS A 116 -10.62 1.84 10.01
N ILE A 117 -10.22 3.07 9.72
CA ILE A 117 -9.06 3.37 8.87
C ILE A 117 -8.12 4.27 9.65
N VAL A 118 -6.84 3.95 9.60
CA VAL A 118 -5.76 4.79 10.10
C VAL A 118 -4.93 5.28 8.92
N PHE A 119 -4.89 6.59 8.71
CA PHE A 119 -4.08 7.22 7.68
C PHE A 119 -2.73 7.64 8.24
N VAL A 120 -1.67 7.17 7.61
CA VAL A 120 -0.28 7.53 7.93
C VAL A 120 0.31 8.28 6.74
N ALA A 121 0.68 9.54 6.94
CA ALA A 121 1.23 10.41 5.90
C ALA A 121 0.41 10.41 4.60
N GLY A 122 -0.92 10.51 4.71
CA GLY A 122 -1.85 10.47 3.59
C GLY A 122 -2.87 11.60 3.61
N SER A 123 -3.58 11.73 2.50
CA SER A 123 -4.65 12.71 2.29
C SER A 123 -5.74 12.08 1.44
N TYR A 124 -6.86 12.79 1.26
CA TYR A 124 -7.93 12.38 0.33
C TYR A 124 -7.53 12.57 -1.15
N GLU A 125 -6.47 13.30 -1.43
CA GLU A 125 -5.81 13.44 -2.73
C GLU A 125 -4.29 13.56 -2.52
N ILE A 126 -3.52 13.07 -3.48
CA ILE A 126 -2.05 13.13 -3.47
C ILE A 126 -1.60 13.64 -4.84
N PRO A 127 -1.57 14.97 -5.05
CA PRO A 127 -1.02 15.54 -6.27
C PRO A 127 0.49 15.25 -6.34
N VAL A 128 0.93 14.72 -7.48
CA VAL A 128 2.33 14.35 -7.68
C VAL A 128 3.01 15.34 -8.62
N ASN A 129 4.21 15.78 -8.26
CA ASN A 129 5.00 16.67 -9.10
C ASN A 129 5.31 16.01 -10.45
N LYS A 130 5.02 16.71 -11.54
CA LYS A 130 5.22 16.20 -12.90
C LYS A 130 6.67 15.76 -13.15
N SER A 131 7.67 16.49 -12.65
CA SER A 131 9.08 16.13 -12.82
C SER A 131 9.41 14.80 -12.15
N LEU A 132 8.78 14.46 -11.02
CA LEU A 132 8.96 13.16 -10.38
C LEU A 132 8.36 12.04 -11.24
N ILE A 133 7.17 12.24 -11.81
CA ILE A 133 6.55 11.29 -12.72
C ILE A 133 7.42 11.07 -13.96
N ASP A 134 7.91 12.14 -14.56
CA ASP A 134 8.75 12.07 -15.78
C ASP A 134 10.05 11.31 -15.51
N LEU A 135 10.74 11.57 -14.39
CA LEU A 135 11.93 10.81 -13.96
C LEU A 135 11.61 9.33 -13.74
N ALA A 136 10.54 9.02 -13.05
CA ALA A 136 10.15 7.63 -12.81
C ALA A 136 9.80 6.91 -14.12
N LEU A 137 9.10 7.56 -15.06
CA LEU A 137 8.76 7.01 -16.37
C LEU A 137 10.03 6.72 -17.22
N SER A 138 11.07 7.55 -17.10
CA SER A 138 12.35 7.29 -17.77
C SER A 138 13.15 6.15 -17.11
N GLY A 139 12.77 5.73 -15.91
CA GLY A 139 13.51 4.77 -15.10
C GLY A 139 14.72 5.41 -14.41
N ASP A 140 14.71 6.74 -14.25
CA ASP A 140 15.80 7.43 -13.58
C ASP A 140 15.72 7.18 -12.06
N MET A 141 16.79 6.59 -11.52
CA MET A 141 16.90 6.27 -10.09
C MET A 141 16.92 7.52 -9.21
N GLU A 142 17.17 8.72 -9.77
CA GLU A 142 17.06 9.99 -9.03
C GLU A 142 15.63 10.23 -8.51
N SER A 143 14.62 9.67 -9.16
CA SER A 143 13.24 9.69 -8.66
C SER A 143 13.12 9.17 -7.22
N LEU A 144 13.87 8.14 -6.86
CA LEU A 144 13.90 7.58 -5.50
C LEU A 144 14.55 8.53 -4.51
N ASN A 145 15.63 9.20 -4.93
CA ASN A 145 16.32 10.19 -4.10
C ASN A 145 15.43 11.42 -3.85
N LEU A 146 14.69 11.88 -4.87
CA LEU A 146 13.75 12.98 -4.72
C LEU A 146 12.59 12.62 -3.79
N MET A 147 12.03 11.42 -3.88
CA MET A 147 11.00 10.96 -2.95
C MET A 147 11.53 10.95 -1.50
N MET A 148 12.75 10.47 -1.29
CA MET A 148 13.39 10.46 0.04
C MET A 148 13.61 11.89 0.55
N LYS A 149 14.11 12.77 -0.31
CA LYS A 149 14.38 14.17 0.04
C LYS A 149 13.12 14.95 0.41
N TRP A 150 12.00 14.68 -0.24
CA TRP A 150 10.74 15.39 0.00
C TRP A 150 9.88 14.73 1.08
N GLY A 151 9.97 13.41 1.21
CA GLY A 151 9.15 12.65 2.16
C GLY A 151 9.73 12.58 3.58
N TYR A 152 11.01 12.90 3.76
CA TYR A 152 11.67 12.79 5.07
C TYR A 152 12.41 14.07 5.46
N GLU A 153 12.45 14.32 6.76
CA GLU A 153 13.14 15.47 7.31
C GLU A 153 14.65 15.45 7.00
N LYS A 154 15.20 16.60 6.61
CA LYS A 154 16.61 16.77 6.17
C LYS A 154 17.66 16.30 7.18
N SER A 155 17.31 16.20 8.47
CA SER A 155 18.24 15.87 9.55
C SER A 155 18.48 14.38 9.74
N LYS A 156 17.73 13.51 9.06
CA LYS A 156 17.84 12.05 9.29
C LYS A 156 18.54 11.36 8.12
N GLN A 157 19.80 11.03 8.32
CA GLN A 157 20.47 10.06 7.47
C GLN A 157 19.94 8.65 7.83
N PHE A 158 19.44 7.92 6.85
CA PHE A 158 19.05 6.54 7.06
C PHE A 158 20.31 5.68 7.27
N ILE A 159 20.45 5.11 8.46
CA ILE A 159 21.48 4.08 8.70
C ILE A 159 21.16 2.90 7.78
N GLY A 160 22.08 2.58 6.86
CA GLY A 160 21.90 1.49 5.90
C GLY A 160 21.34 1.90 4.53
N GLY A 161 21.29 3.20 4.21
CA GLY A 161 20.99 3.73 2.88
C GLY A 161 19.50 4.01 2.60
N ASN A 162 19.19 4.36 1.35
CA ASN A 162 17.85 4.70 0.91
C ASN A 162 16.90 3.47 0.97
N PRO A 163 15.83 3.49 1.78
CA PRO A 163 14.92 2.35 1.90
C PRO A 163 14.23 2.00 0.57
N LEU A 164 13.92 2.98 -0.28
CA LEU A 164 13.29 2.73 -1.58
C LEU A 164 14.24 2.02 -2.53
N GLN A 165 15.54 2.37 -2.54
CA GLN A 165 16.54 1.67 -3.35
C GLN A 165 16.79 0.22 -2.93
N LYS A 166 16.37 -0.17 -1.73
CA LYS A 166 16.41 -1.57 -1.28
C LYS A 166 15.25 -2.40 -1.83
N ILE A 167 14.17 -1.73 -2.22
CA ILE A 167 12.95 -2.35 -2.73
C ILE A 167 12.94 -2.26 -4.26
N LEU A 168 13.22 -1.06 -4.80
CA LEU A 168 13.30 -0.79 -6.23
C LEU A 168 14.78 -0.56 -6.59
N ASN A 169 15.40 -1.54 -7.21
CA ASN A 169 16.85 -1.56 -7.46
C ASN A 169 17.23 -1.48 -8.93
N SER A 170 16.25 -1.35 -9.82
CA SER A 170 16.47 -1.27 -11.26
C SER A 170 15.62 -0.17 -11.94
N PRO A 171 16.12 0.42 -13.05
CA PRO A 171 15.34 1.35 -13.88
C PRO A 171 14.02 0.76 -14.38
N ARG A 172 13.98 -0.56 -14.59
CA ARG A 172 12.77 -1.26 -15.02
C ARG A 172 11.72 -1.23 -13.90
N GLU A 173 12.08 -1.59 -12.68
CA GLU A 173 11.17 -1.57 -11.52
C GLU A 173 10.67 -0.14 -11.25
N VAL A 174 11.51 0.87 -11.37
CA VAL A 174 11.09 2.27 -11.24
C VAL A 174 10.01 2.63 -12.26
N ARG A 175 10.16 2.23 -13.53
CA ARG A 175 9.14 2.48 -14.56
C ARG A 175 7.86 1.67 -14.37
N GLU A 176 8.00 0.39 -14.05
CA GLU A 176 6.88 -0.56 -14.03
C GLU A 176 6.10 -0.53 -12.70
N VAL A 177 6.71 -0.04 -11.64
CA VAL A 177 6.11 0.02 -10.30
C VAL A 177 5.92 1.46 -9.85
N LEU A 178 7.00 2.19 -9.55
CA LEU A 178 6.91 3.52 -8.98
C LEU A 178 6.17 4.52 -9.88
N ALA A 179 6.50 4.56 -11.18
CA ALA A 179 5.86 5.49 -12.10
C ALA A 179 4.35 5.21 -12.23
N VAL A 180 3.96 3.94 -12.26
CA VAL A 180 2.55 3.53 -12.33
C VAL A 180 1.81 3.99 -11.07
N ASP A 181 2.38 3.80 -9.91
CA ASP A 181 1.81 4.23 -8.63
C ASP A 181 1.65 5.75 -8.54
N LEU A 182 2.69 6.50 -8.90
CA LEU A 182 2.67 7.96 -8.87
C LEU A 182 1.59 8.53 -9.81
N ILE A 183 1.43 7.92 -10.99
CA ILE A 183 0.38 8.29 -11.95
C ILE A 183 -1.00 7.95 -11.38
N ALA A 184 -1.18 6.78 -10.77
CA ALA A 184 -2.44 6.38 -10.16
C ALA A 184 -2.83 7.36 -9.04
N CYS A 185 -1.91 7.74 -8.16
CA CYS A 185 -2.14 8.74 -7.12
C CYS A 185 -2.55 10.10 -7.71
N ASN A 186 -1.79 10.59 -8.71
CA ASN A 186 -2.05 11.88 -9.33
C ASN A 186 -3.41 11.96 -10.06
N ASN A 187 -3.85 10.82 -10.61
CA ASN A 187 -5.09 10.73 -11.38
C ASN A 187 -6.34 10.49 -10.53
N TYR A 188 -6.20 10.03 -9.29
CA TYR A 188 -7.33 9.80 -8.40
C TYR A 188 -8.02 11.11 -8.01
N LYS A 189 -9.34 11.22 -8.29
CA LYS A 189 -10.13 12.46 -8.08
C LYS A 189 -11.36 12.25 -7.19
N ASN A 190 -11.65 11.01 -6.81
CA ASN A 190 -12.86 10.71 -6.05
C ASN A 190 -12.71 10.90 -4.53
N GLY A 191 -11.52 11.24 -4.05
CA GLY A 191 -11.18 11.22 -2.61
C GLY A 191 -12.08 12.09 -1.74
N LEU A 192 -12.39 13.33 -2.17
CA LEU A 192 -13.29 14.20 -1.41
C LEU A 192 -14.71 13.60 -1.27
N ASN A 193 -15.22 12.95 -2.32
CA ASN A 193 -16.53 12.31 -2.28
C ASN A 193 -16.49 11.06 -1.38
N ALA A 194 -15.40 10.32 -1.42
CA ALA A 194 -15.21 9.15 -0.57
C ALA A 194 -15.14 9.52 0.92
N VAL A 195 -14.40 10.58 1.29
CA VAL A 195 -14.35 11.09 2.67
C VAL A 195 -15.74 11.41 3.20
N LYS A 196 -16.59 12.09 2.41
CA LYS A 196 -17.95 12.47 2.83
C LYS A 196 -18.87 11.29 3.14
N LYS A 197 -18.52 10.09 2.70
CA LYS A 197 -19.31 8.86 2.91
C LYS A 197 -18.83 8.01 4.09
N ILE A 198 -17.66 8.33 4.66
CA ILE A 198 -17.03 7.54 5.76
C ILE A 198 -17.42 8.09 7.15
N THR A 199 -18.34 8.99 7.24
CA THR A 199 -18.83 9.55 8.51
C THR A 199 -19.78 8.62 9.25
#